data_6203edf75af265957edb49ab0e9a4120
#
_entry.id   6203edf75af265957edb49ab0e9a4120
#
_cell.length_a   1.000
_cell.length_b   1.000
_cell.length_c   1.000
_cell.angle_alpha   90.00
_cell.angle_beta   90.00
_cell.angle_gamma   90.00
#
_symmetry.space_group_name_H-M   'P 1'
#
loop_
_entity.id
_entity.type
_entity.pdbx_description
1 polymer ?
#
loop_
_entity_poly.entity_id
_entity_poly.type
_entity_poly.pdbx_seq_one_letter_code
_entity_poly.pdbx_strand_id
1 'polypeptide(L)'
;MEKKILATKGPKGFVAGEIVGMIFSGIMVFILLFLAPKELVIKLFSLIFIGCSIFCGYLAFSNIKNPNEMLYYDEDGIYLNYKNNEFIAFKDILYIKQRHARSRYHTYEFGHIEITTKTKKYKIGVIDDIDNVAYIIRSNVDRVNKEY
;
A
#
# COMPACT_ATOMS: atom_id res chain seq x y z
N MET A 1 7.92 17.02 -21.47
CA MET A 1 7.21 15.73 -21.59
C MET A 1 6.02 15.72 -20.66
N GLU A 2 4.87 15.27 -21.13
CA GLU A 2 3.66 15.23 -20.33
C GLU A 2 3.63 13.94 -19.50
N LYS A 3 3.71 14.08 -18.17
CA LYS A 3 3.63 12.94 -17.25
C LYS A 3 2.18 12.50 -17.13
N LYS A 4 1.92 11.22 -17.38
CA LYS A 4 0.58 10.60 -17.23
C LYS A 4 0.49 9.88 -15.89
N ILE A 5 -0.68 9.91 -15.25
CA ILE A 5 -0.94 9.14 -14.04
C ILE A 5 -0.96 7.66 -14.41
N LEU A 6 -0.10 6.88 -13.76
CA LEU A 6 -0.02 5.44 -13.96
C LEU A 6 -0.84 4.69 -12.90
N ALA A 7 -0.75 5.12 -11.65
CA ALA A 7 -1.46 4.46 -10.55
C ALA A 7 -1.90 5.44 -9.48
N THR A 8 -3.10 5.20 -8.98
CA THR A 8 -3.66 5.87 -7.82
C THR A 8 -3.58 4.97 -6.59
N LYS A 9 -3.69 5.59 -5.42
CA LYS A 9 -3.78 4.91 -4.15
C LYS A 9 -4.98 3.99 -4.12
N GLY A 10 -4.82 2.80 -3.54
CA GLY A 10 -5.89 1.82 -3.38
C GLY A 10 -7.12 2.37 -2.63
N PRO A 11 -8.22 1.61 -2.58
CA PRO A 11 -9.53 2.11 -2.24
C PRO A 11 -9.56 2.83 -0.89
N LYS A 12 -10.25 3.97 -0.84
CA LYS A 12 -10.41 4.80 0.38
C LYS A 12 -10.98 4.03 1.58
N GLY A 13 -11.72 2.96 1.31
CA GLY A 13 -12.26 2.05 2.32
C GLY A 13 -11.20 1.36 3.19
N PHE A 14 -9.97 1.24 2.69
CA PHE A 14 -8.88 0.64 3.45
C PHE A 14 -8.48 1.51 4.65
N VAL A 15 -8.32 2.81 4.42
CA VAL A 15 -8.02 3.79 5.49
C VAL A 15 -9.19 3.91 6.47
N ALA A 16 -10.42 3.88 5.96
CA ALA A 16 -11.61 3.87 6.82
C ALA A 16 -11.64 2.64 7.74
N GLY A 17 -11.29 1.46 7.24
CA GLY A 17 -11.18 0.22 8.03
C GLY A 17 -10.13 0.32 9.14
N GLU A 18 -8.97 0.92 8.86
CA GLU A 18 -7.90 1.15 9.85
C GLU A 18 -8.36 2.11 10.96
N ILE A 19 -9.05 3.19 10.60
CA ILE A 19 -9.61 4.16 11.56
C ILE A 19 -10.68 3.49 12.44
N VAL A 20 -11.58 2.73 11.85
CA VAL A 20 -12.60 1.98 12.59
C VAL A 20 -11.96 0.97 13.55
N GLY A 21 -10.93 0.24 13.09
CA GLY A 21 -10.17 -0.68 13.93
C GLY A 21 -9.49 0.01 15.13
N MET A 22 -8.92 1.18 14.92
CA MET A 22 -8.31 2.00 15.97
C MET A 22 -9.37 2.43 17.02
N ILE A 23 -10.50 2.96 16.56
CA ILE A 23 -11.59 3.41 17.44
C ILE A 23 -12.17 2.23 18.23
N PHE A 24 -12.47 1.11 17.55
CA PHE A 24 -13.00 -0.09 18.19
C PHE A 24 -12.05 -0.63 19.27
N SER A 25 -10.76 -0.75 18.95
CA SER A 25 -9.76 -1.20 19.92
C SER A 25 -9.67 -0.26 21.13
N GLY A 26 -9.73 1.05 20.91
CA GLY A 26 -9.74 2.04 22.00
C GLY A 26 -10.95 1.93 22.91
N ILE A 27 -12.14 1.73 22.34
CA ILE A 27 -13.38 1.49 23.11
C ILE A 27 -13.27 0.21 23.94
N MET A 28 -12.72 -0.87 23.36
CA MET A 28 -12.53 -2.14 24.07
C MET A 28 -11.57 -2.00 25.25
N VAL A 29 -10.49 -1.23 25.12
CA VAL A 29 -9.58 -0.91 26.25
C VAL A 29 -10.36 -0.22 27.37
N PHE A 30 -11.15 0.79 27.03
CA PHE A 30 -11.94 1.54 28.01
C PHE A 30 -12.92 0.64 28.76
N ILE A 31 -13.68 -0.19 28.02
CA ILE A 31 -14.65 -1.13 28.60
C ILE A 31 -13.95 -2.13 29.53
N LEU A 32 -12.85 -2.73 29.12
CA LEU A 32 -12.14 -3.73 29.92
C LEU A 32 -11.59 -3.14 31.21
N LEU A 33 -10.99 -1.96 31.15
CA LEU A 33 -10.45 -1.29 32.34
C LEU A 33 -11.53 -0.81 33.29
N PHE A 34 -12.74 -0.45 32.79
CA PHE A 34 -13.85 0.00 33.60
C PHE A 34 -14.57 -1.17 34.32
N LEU A 35 -14.75 -2.32 33.63
CA LEU A 35 -15.50 -3.45 34.15
C LEU A 35 -14.75 -4.25 35.23
N ALA A 36 -13.44 -4.47 35.05
CA ALA A 36 -12.68 -5.27 36.02
C ALA A 36 -11.19 -4.82 36.12
N PRO A 37 -10.94 -3.65 36.70
CA PRO A 37 -9.60 -3.03 36.70
C PRO A 37 -8.56 -3.80 37.55
N LYS A 38 -9.01 -4.71 38.45
CA LYS A 38 -8.12 -5.44 39.37
C LYS A 38 -7.62 -6.78 38.83
N GLU A 39 -8.28 -7.36 37.84
CA GLU A 39 -7.92 -8.68 37.33
C GLU A 39 -6.72 -8.63 36.36
N LEU A 40 -5.71 -9.47 36.63
CA LEU A 40 -4.50 -9.56 35.83
C LEU A 40 -4.79 -9.93 34.37
N VAL A 41 -5.70 -10.86 34.12
CA VAL A 41 -6.09 -11.33 32.81
C VAL A 41 -6.65 -10.17 31.98
N ILE A 42 -7.50 -9.34 32.56
CA ILE A 42 -8.11 -8.19 31.88
C ILE A 42 -7.05 -7.13 31.53
N LYS A 43 -6.09 -6.92 32.41
CA LYS A 43 -4.94 -6.02 32.12
C LYS A 43 -4.13 -6.51 30.94
N LEU A 44 -3.88 -7.82 30.82
CA LEU A 44 -3.16 -8.41 29.68
C LEU A 44 -3.93 -8.23 28.38
N PHE A 45 -5.25 -8.48 28.38
CA PHE A 45 -6.08 -8.22 27.20
C PHE A 45 -6.11 -6.74 26.83
N SER A 46 -6.19 -5.84 27.79
CA SER A 46 -6.13 -4.40 27.54
C SER A 46 -4.83 -3.99 26.86
N LEU A 47 -3.69 -4.57 27.23
CA LEU A 47 -2.41 -4.33 26.57
C LEU A 47 -2.41 -4.75 25.09
N ILE A 48 -3.03 -5.87 24.77
CA ILE A 48 -3.18 -6.33 23.38
C ILE A 48 -4.00 -5.32 22.57
N PHE A 49 -5.13 -4.86 23.08
CA PHE A 49 -5.98 -3.88 22.41
C PHE A 49 -5.30 -2.51 22.26
N ILE A 50 -4.50 -2.09 23.24
CA ILE A 50 -3.67 -0.88 23.14
C ILE A 50 -2.67 -1.04 21.97
N GLY A 51 -1.97 -2.18 21.90
CA GLY A 51 -1.06 -2.48 20.78
C GLY A 51 -1.76 -2.45 19.43
N CYS A 52 -2.95 -3.07 19.33
CA CYS A 52 -3.75 -3.03 18.11
C CYS A 52 -4.17 -1.60 17.73
N SER A 53 -4.60 -0.79 18.69
CA SER A 53 -5.01 0.60 18.47
C SER A 53 -3.85 1.46 17.93
N ILE A 54 -2.67 1.34 18.55
CA ILE A 54 -1.45 2.04 18.10
C ILE A 54 -1.07 1.59 16.70
N PHE A 55 -1.10 0.28 16.44
CA PHE A 55 -0.75 -0.27 15.13
C PHE A 55 -1.70 0.20 14.02
N CYS A 56 -3.01 0.12 14.25
CA CYS A 56 -4.01 0.64 13.30
C CYS A 56 -3.86 2.14 13.08
N GLY A 57 -3.62 2.91 14.14
CA GLY A 57 -3.38 4.36 14.05
C GLY A 57 -2.13 4.68 13.23
N TYR A 58 -1.05 3.94 13.41
CA TYR A 58 0.17 4.09 12.60
C TYR A 58 -0.07 3.79 11.12
N LEU A 59 -0.79 2.71 10.81
CA LEU A 59 -1.13 2.36 9.43
C LEU A 59 -2.00 3.44 8.78
N ALA A 60 -3.07 3.88 9.47
CA ALA A 60 -3.95 4.94 8.99
C ALA A 60 -3.17 6.23 8.71
N PHE A 61 -2.31 6.67 9.64
CA PHE A 61 -1.49 7.85 9.47
C PHE A 61 -0.51 7.73 8.30
N SER A 62 0.17 6.59 8.17
CA SER A 62 1.06 6.30 7.05
C SER A 62 0.32 6.34 5.71
N ASN A 63 -0.88 5.75 5.67
CA ASN A 63 -1.70 5.73 4.47
C ASN A 63 -2.25 7.11 4.12
N ILE A 64 -2.66 7.93 5.08
CA ILE A 64 -3.14 9.31 4.84
C ILE A 64 -2.03 10.17 4.23
N LYS A 65 -0.78 10.03 4.70
CA LYS A 65 0.37 10.80 4.19
C LYS A 65 0.75 10.49 2.75
N ASN A 66 0.44 9.29 2.26
CA ASN A 66 0.74 8.95 0.88
C ASN A 66 -0.15 9.75 -0.08
N PRO A 67 0.39 10.31 -1.18
CA PRO A 67 -0.39 11.06 -2.17
C PRO A 67 -1.42 10.14 -2.84
N ASN A 68 -2.51 10.74 -3.35
CA ASN A 68 -3.53 9.98 -4.09
C ASN A 68 -2.97 9.40 -5.39
N GLU A 69 -2.12 10.17 -6.05
CA GLU A 69 -1.42 9.77 -7.28
C GLU A 69 -0.06 9.24 -6.91
N MET A 70 0.07 7.91 -6.93
CA MET A 70 1.26 7.21 -6.41
C MET A 70 2.36 7.10 -7.46
N LEU A 71 1.96 6.87 -8.71
CA LEU A 71 2.87 6.64 -9.84
C LEU A 71 2.50 7.50 -11.02
N TYR A 72 3.51 8.07 -11.64
CA TYR A 72 3.44 8.69 -12.97
C TYR A 72 4.35 7.94 -13.93
N TYR A 73 4.10 8.08 -15.21
CA TYR A 73 4.99 7.58 -16.25
C TYR A 73 5.06 8.54 -17.42
N ASP A 74 6.16 8.46 -18.14
CA ASP A 74 6.38 9.09 -19.44
C ASP A 74 6.95 8.06 -20.44
N GLU A 75 7.60 8.50 -21.50
CA GLU A 75 8.19 7.63 -22.52
C GLU A 75 9.43 6.88 -22.02
N ASP A 76 10.14 7.43 -21.04
CA ASP A 76 11.42 6.94 -20.55
C ASP A 76 11.32 6.05 -19.33
N GLY A 77 10.27 6.24 -18.48
CA GLY A 77 10.18 5.49 -17.23
C GLY A 77 9.03 5.85 -16.31
N ILE A 78 9.17 5.43 -15.06
CA ILE A 78 8.19 5.55 -13.98
C ILE A 78 8.74 6.45 -12.89
N TYR A 79 7.90 7.34 -12.38
CA TYR A 79 8.18 8.23 -11.25
C TYR A 79 7.37 7.81 -10.03
N LEU A 80 8.05 7.58 -8.89
CA LEU A 80 7.44 7.22 -7.62
C LEU A 80 7.14 8.47 -6.80
N ASN A 81 5.90 8.98 -6.87
CA ASN A 81 5.52 10.25 -6.22
C ASN A 81 5.60 10.23 -4.68
N TYR A 82 5.61 9.06 -4.05
CA TYR A 82 5.63 8.89 -2.59
C TYR A 82 7.02 8.62 -1.98
N LYS A 83 8.05 8.38 -2.82
CA LYS A 83 9.44 8.10 -2.41
C LYS A 83 10.39 9.11 -3.04
N ASN A 84 10.37 10.35 -2.58
CA ASN A 84 11.29 11.40 -3.04
C ASN A 84 11.33 11.58 -4.56
N ASN A 85 10.23 11.29 -5.27
CA ASN A 85 10.14 11.30 -6.73
C ASN A 85 11.22 10.43 -7.41
N GLU A 86 11.51 9.26 -6.86
CA GLU A 86 12.49 8.32 -7.40
C GLU A 86 12.07 7.90 -8.81
N PHE A 87 13.02 7.94 -9.76
CA PHE A 87 12.79 7.60 -11.16
C PHE A 87 13.30 6.18 -11.48
N ILE A 88 12.53 5.42 -12.22
CA ILE A 88 12.86 4.07 -12.67
C ILE A 88 12.76 4.05 -14.20
N ALA A 89 13.88 3.96 -14.90
CA ALA A 89 13.89 3.85 -16.36
C ALA A 89 13.35 2.49 -16.81
N PHE A 90 12.52 2.44 -17.87
CA PHE A 90 11.99 1.19 -18.42
C PHE A 90 13.09 0.22 -18.85
N LYS A 91 14.19 0.70 -19.42
CA LYS A 91 15.36 -0.11 -19.83
C LYS A 91 16.07 -0.83 -18.67
N ASP A 92 15.86 -0.39 -17.44
CA ASP A 92 16.48 -0.99 -16.26
C ASP A 92 15.57 -2.01 -15.57
N ILE A 93 14.31 -2.11 -15.98
CA ILE A 93 13.34 -3.05 -15.40
C ILE A 93 13.61 -4.45 -15.96
N LEU A 94 13.91 -5.38 -15.07
CA LEU A 94 14.13 -6.80 -15.40
C LEU A 94 12.86 -7.62 -15.23
N TYR A 95 12.11 -7.33 -14.16
CA TYR A 95 10.97 -8.16 -13.79
C TYR A 95 9.92 -7.37 -13.02
N ILE A 96 8.64 -7.64 -13.30
CA ILE A 96 7.48 -7.05 -12.65
C ILE A 96 6.61 -8.15 -12.08
N LYS A 97 6.39 -8.11 -10.77
CA LYS A 97 5.51 -9.01 -10.06
C LYS A 97 4.35 -8.27 -9.44
N GLN A 98 3.15 -8.65 -9.80
CA GLN A 98 1.92 -8.14 -9.20
C GLN A 98 1.39 -9.12 -8.15
N ARG A 99 0.85 -8.58 -7.06
CA ARG A 99 0.20 -9.35 -6.01
C ARG A 99 -1.09 -8.68 -5.60
N HIS A 100 -2.20 -9.31 -5.92
CA HIS A 100 -3.53 -8.86 -5.49
C HIS A 100 -3.70 -8.98 -3.99
N ALA A 101 -4.42 -8.04 -3.40
CA ALA A 101 -4.93 -8.22 -2.06
C ALA A 101 -5.97 -9.35 -2.08
N ARG A 102 -5.93 -10.23 -1.08
CA ARG A 102 -6.81 -11.40 -0.99
C ARG A 102 -7.44 -11.48 0.37
N SER A 103 -8.74 -11.79 0.40
CA SER A 103 -9.43 -12.32 1.56
C SER A 103 -9.69 -13.82 1.38
N ARG A 104 -10.27 -14.48 2.37
CA ARG A 104 -10.60 -15.91 2.28
C ARG A 104 -11.51 -16.26 1.09
N TYR A 105 -12.37 -15.32 0.68
CA TYR A 105 -13.43 -15.55 -0.29
C TYR A 105 -13.34 -14.65 -1.54
N HIS A 106 -12.40 -13.70 -1.56
CA HIS A 106 -12.36 -12.71 -2.62
C HIS A 106 -10.92 -12.27 -2.93
N THR A 107 -10.64 -12.11 -4.23
CA THR A 107 -9.43 -11.46 -4.74
C THR A 107 -9.82 -10.07 -5.20
N TYR A 108 -9.13 -9.05 -4.71
CA TYR A 108 -9.41 -7.65 -5.01
C TYR A 108 -8.62 -7.17 -6.22
N GLU A 109 -9.11 -6.15 -6.92
CA GLU A 109 -8.42 -5.51 -8.05
C GLU A 109 -7.21 -4.68 -7.60
N PHE A 110 -7.17 -4.26 -6.34
CA PHE A 110 -6.05 -3.54 -5.76
C PHE A 110 -5.00 -4.49 -5.15
N GLY A 111 -3.79 -3.97 -4.98
CA GLY A 111 -2.71 -4.76 -4.38
C GLY A 111 -1.38 -4.03 -4.41
N HIS A 112 -0.28 -4.75 -4.58
CA HIS A 112 1.05 -4.17 -4.67
C HIS A 112 1.84 -4.72 -5.85
N ILE A 113 2.72 -3.88 -6.40
CA ILE A 113 3.63 -4.22 -7.48
C ILE A 113 5.07 -4.23 -6.94
N GLU A 114 5.80 -5.27 -7.29
CA GLU A 114 7.25 -5.36 -7.08
C GLU A 114 7.93 -5.20 -8.44
N ILE A 115 8.76 -4.16 -8.57
CA ILE A 115 9.59 -3.91 -9.75
C ILE A 115 11.02 -4.23 -9.39
N THR A 116 11.62 -5.16 -10.11
CA THR A 116 13.03 -5.51 -9.95
C THR A 116 13.81 -4.88 -11.11
N THR A 117 14.78 -4.04 -10.77
CA THR A 117 15.73 -3.46 -11.72
C THR A 117 17.08 -4.14 -11.59
N LYS A 118 18.02 -3.78 -12.46
CA LYS A 118 19.41 -4.28 -12.41
C LYS A 118 20.11 -3.99 -11.07
N THR A 119 19.71 -2.93 -10.38
CA THR A 119 20.41 -2.44 -9.18
C THR A 119 19.59 -2.54 -7.90
N LYS A 120 18.25 -2.46 -7.98
CA LYS A 120 17.39 -2.33 -6.80
C LYS A 120 16.03 -2.99 -7.02
N LYS A 121 15.41 -3.39 -5.92
CA LYS A 121 14.04 -3.90 -5.89
C LYS A 121 13.13 -2.88 -5.24
N TYR A 122 12.08 -2.50 -5.96
CA TYR A 122 11.06 -1.56 -5.52
C TYR A 122 9.79 -2.31 -5.18
N LYS A 123 9.29 -2.08 -3.97
CA LYS A 123 7.97 -2.56 -3.55
C LYS A 123 7.05 -1.34 -3.44
N ILE A 124 6.07 -1.28 -4.33
CA ILE A 124 5.09 -0.22 -4.40
C ILE A 124 3.86 -0.65 -3.61
N GLY A 125 3.42 0.19 -2.69
CA GLY A 125 2.35 -0.10 -1.75
C GLY A 125 0.99 -0.30 -2.40
N VAL A 126 -0.07 -0.24 -1.61
CA VAL A 126 -1.43 -0.53 -2.07
C VAL A 126 -1.87 0.46 -3.14
N ILE A 127 -1.97 -0.02 -4.36
CA ILE A 127 -2.43 0.72 -5.55
C ILE A 127 -3.69 0.09 -6.11
N ASP A 128 -4.51 0.91 -6.75
CA ASP A 128 -5.72 0.49 -7.41
C ASP A 128 -5.42 -0.09 -8.81
N ASP A 129 -6.33 -0.91 -9.35
CA ASP A 129 -6.25 -1.48 -10.70
C ASP A 129 -4.85 -2.02 -11.08
N ILE A 130 -4.37 -2.93 -10.26
CA ILE A 130 -3.00 -3.46 -10.33
C ILE A 130 -2.71 -4.16 -11.67
N ASP A 131 -3.71 -4.74 -12.31
CA ASP A 131 -3.54 -5.47 -13.57
C ASP A 131 -3.28 -4.50 -14.72
N ASN A 132 -4.05 -3.42 -14.78
CA ASN A 132 -3.86 -2.38 -15.79
C ASN A 132 -2.51 -1.68 -15.62
N VAL A 133 -2.13 -1.36 -14.37
CA VAL A 133 -0.83 -0.77 -14.07
C VAL A 133 0.32 -1.69 -14.51
N ALA A 134 0.24 -2.98 -14.18
CA ALA A 134 1.25 -3.95 -14.59
C ALA A 134 1.31 -4.12 -16.11
N TYR A 135 0.15 -4.10 -16.79
CA TYR A 135 0.06 -4.17 -18.24
C TYR A 135 0.75 -2.97 -18.92
N ILE A 136 0.44 -1.74 -18.46
CA ILE A 136 1.04 -0.52 -19.02
C ILE A 136 2.56 -0.56 -18.83
N ILE A 137 3.07 -0.97 -17.66
CA ILE A 137 4.51 -1.05 -17.41
C ILE A 137 5.15 -2.07 -18.36
N ARG A 138 4.61 -3.27 -18.46
CA ARG A 138 5.14 -4.32 -19.35
C ARG A 138 5.15 -3.89 -20.80
N SER A 139 4.06 -3.29 -21.29
CA SER A 139 3.95 -2.80 -22.66
C SER A 139 5.02 -1.76 -22.99
N ASN A 140 5.33 -0.84 -22.06
CA ASN A 140 6.38 0.15 -22.27
C ASN A 140 7.79 -0.46 -22.19
N VAL A 141 8.03 -1.41 -21.28
CA VAL A 141 9.30 -2.15 -21.21
C VAL A 141 9.55 -2.93 -22.50
N ASP A 142 8.52 -3.61 -23.02
CA ASP A 142 8.62 -4.38 -24.26
C ASP A 142 8.86 -3.47 -25.48
N ARG A 143 8.26 -2.28 -25.50
CA ARG A 143 8.50 -1.27 -26.54
C ARG A 143 9.96 -0.83 -26.54
N VAL A 144 10.47 -0.42 -25.39
CA VAL A 144 11.86 0.05 -25.24
C VAL A 144 12.86 -1.05 -25.60
N ASN A 145 12.60 -2.31 -25.20
CA ASN A 145 13.49 -3.43 -25.52
C ASN A 145 13.46 -3.86 -27.00
N LYS A 146 12.45 -3.46 -27.77
CA LYS A 146 12.39 -3.72 -29.22
C LYS A 146 13.08 -2.65 -30.06
N GLU A 147 13.26 -1.46 -29.50
CA GLU A 147 13.93 -0.34 -30.16
C GLU A 147 15.48 -0.42 -30.10
N TYR A 148 15.98 -1.36 -29.31
CA TYR A 148 17.42 -1.67 -29.17
C TYR A 148 17.72 -3.10 -29.61
#